data_d112e2050ce991058c29de225cdd6f66
#
_entry.id   d112e2050ce991058c29de225cdd6f66
#
_cell.length_a   1.000
_cell.length_b   1.000
_cell.length_c   1.000
_cell.angle_alpha   90.00
_cell.angle_beta   90.00
_cell.angle_gamma   90.00
#
_symmetry.space_group_name_H-M   'P 1'
#
loop_
_entity.id
_entity.type
_entity.pdbx_description
1 polymer ?
#
loop_
_entity_poly.entity_id
_entity_poly.type
_entity_poly.pdbx_seq_one_letter_code
_entity_poly.pdbx_strand_id
1 'polypeptide(L)'
;MNVPVLDIHEIVAGNMVALVTRRAARDLFDAHRIIAMPNLDWAKIKAATLMIGASAKSFDWRTASSEAIGCEVGDITGKLTMCLHDRYFDAFGGPAAWIEKVTAECREKLAPLFQLTAGERAFLDGVLERGEIDASPMGAPESVRAAIEACPALRWKVQNVKAWKSGDKSPATRTRRRRRHDP
;
A
#
# COMPACT_ATOMS: atom_id res chain seq x y z
N MET A 1 -29.19 12.06 5.46
CA MET A 1 -27.86 12.29 6.05
C MET A 1 -26.84 11.58 5.14
N ASN A 2 -25.99 12.33 4.43
CA ASN A 2 -24.95 11.72 3.58
C ASN A 2 -23.70 11.49 4.44
N VAL A 3 -23.38 10.23 4.69
CA VAL A 3 -22.13 9.85 5.37
C VAL A 3 -21.06 9.66 4.31
N PRO A 4 -19.92 10.37 4.38
CA PRO A 4 -18.81 10.12 3.46
C PRO A 4 -18.28 8.70 3.67
N VAL A 5 -18.22 7.93 2.59
CA VAL A 5 -17.71 6.55 2.59
C VAL A 5 -16.47 6.52 1.70
N LEU A 6 -15.42 5.82 2.11
CA LEU A 6 -14.26 5.58 1.27
C LEU A 6 -14.65 4.78 0.02
N ASP A 7 -14.08 5.14 -1.12
CA ASP A 7 -14.23 4.36 -2.35
C ASP A 7 -13.61 2.97 -2.18
N ILE A 8 -14.28 1.93 -2.67
CA ILE A 8 -13.80 0.54 -2.58
C ILE A 8 -12.39 0.38 -3.16
N HIS A 9 -12.06 1.11 -4.23
CA HIS A 9 -10.75 1.04 -4.87
C HIS A 9 -9.63 1.62 -3.99
N GLU A 10 -9.95 2.64 -3.16
CA GLU A 10 -9.00 3.18 -2.17
C GLU A 10 -8.77 2.19 -1.01
N ILE A 11 -9.83 1.52 -0.56
CA ILE A 11 -9.73 0.47 0.48
C ILE A 11 -8.85 -0.66 -0.04
N VAL A 12 -9.12 -1.15 -1.26
CA VAL A 12 -8.33 -2.21 -1.90
C VAL A 12 -6.87 -1.77 -2.08
N ALA A 13 -6.64 -0.54 -2.54
CA ALA A 13 -5.28 -0.01 -2.69
C ALA A 13 -4.52 0.04 -1.36
N GLY A 14 -5.17 0.40 -0.27
CA GLY A 14 -4.60 0.34 1.08
C GLY A 14 -4.19 -1.08 1.48
N ASN A 15 -5.02 -2.08 1.16
CA ASN A 15 -4.69 -3.50 1.36
C ASN A 15 -3.50 -3.94 0.51
N MET A 16 -3.38 -3.50 -0.75
CA MET A 16 -2.24 -3.83 -1.61
C MET A 16 -0.92 -3.26 -1.04
N VAL A 17 -0.95 -2.03 -0.51
CA VAL A 17 0.22 -1.45 0.15
C VAL A 17 0.57 -2.23 1.43
N ALA A 18 -0.43 -2.58 2.25
CA ALA A 18 -0.23 -3.36 3.47
C ALA A 18 0.39 -4.74 3.16
N LEU A 19 -0.10 -5.42 2.13
CA LEU A 19 0.34 -6.75 1.70
C LEU A 19 1.85 -6.84 1.49
N VAL A 20 2.46 -5.85 0.83
CA VAL A 20 3.90 -5.86 0.55
C VAL A 20 4.75 -5.22 1.64
N THR A 21 4.17 -4.32 2.44
CA THR A 21 4.92 -3.61 3.48
C THR A 21 4.92 -4.33 4.82
N ARG A 22 3.86 -5.09 5.14
CA ARG A 22 3.70 -5.78 6.44
C ARG A 22 3.97 -7.28 6.34
N ARG A 23 3.65 -7.90 5.20
CA ARG A 23 3.77 -9.34 4.96
C ARG A 23 3.02 -10.18 5.99
N ALA A 24 1.87 -9.70 6.46
CA ALA A 24 1.06 -10.38 7.46
C ALA A 24 0.09 -11.38 6.81
N ALA A 25 -0.18 -12.51 7.48
CA ALA A 25 -1.06 -13.56 6.99
C ALA A 25 -2.48 -13.06 6.67
N ARG A 26 -3.01 -12.13 7.46
CA ARG A 26 -4.31 -11.51 7.20
C ARG A 26 -4.32 -10.68 5.93
N ASP A 27 -3.22 -9.93 5.65
CA ASP A 27 -3.14 -9.10 4.45
C ASP A 27 -3.08 -10.00 3.19
N LEU A 28 -2.45 -11.17 3.28
CA LEU A 28 -2.47 -12.20 2.22
C LEU A 28 -3.87 -12.82 2.06
N PHE A 29 -4.54 -13.11 3.16
CA PHE A 29 -5.92 -13.61 3.14
C PHE A 29 -6.87 -12.61 2.48
N ASP A 30 -6.80 -11.34 2.87
CA ASP A 30 -7.62 -10.27 2.29
C ASP A 30 -7.32 -10.09 0.80
N ALA A 31 -6.05 -10.07 0.41
CA ALA A 31 -5.64 -9.98 -1.00
C ALA A 31 -6.21 -11.12 -1.84
N HIS A 32 -6.16 -12.36 -1.34
CA HIS A 32 -6.74 -13.52 -2.01
C HIS A 32 -8.27 -13.38 -2.20
N ARG A 33 -8.96 -12.83 -1.22
CA ARG A 33 -10.40 -12.53 -1.36
C ARG A 33 -10.67 -11.43 -2.37
N ILE A 34 -9.83 -10.40 -2.38
CA ILE A 34 -9.95 -9.24 -3.26
C ILE A 34 -9.74 -9.63 -4.74
N ILE A 35 -8.73 -10.45 -5.06
CA ILE A 35 -8.49 -10.87 -6.46
C ILE A 35 -9.62 -11.71 -7.06
N ALA A 36 -10.49 -12.28 -6.21
CA ALA A 36 -11.69 -13.02 -6.62
C ALA A 36 -12.94 -12.12 -6.74
N MET A 37 -12.87 -10.83 -6.33
CA MET A 37 -14.01 -9.93 -6.39
C MET A 37 -14.27 -9.49 -7.84
N PRO A 38 -15.54 -9.55 -8.31
CA PRO A 38 -15.90 -9.03 -9.61
C PRO A 38 -15.94 -7.48 -9.62
N ASN A 39 -15.86 -6.91 -10.81
CA ASN A 39 -16.15 -5.48 -11.08
C ASN A 39 -15.21 -4.48 -10.37
N LEU A 40 -13.99 -4.87 -10.01
CA LEU A 40 -12.98 -3.94 -9.55
C LEU A 40 -12.29 -3.24 -10.73
N ASP A 41 -12.20 -1.92 -10.68
CA ASP A 41 -11.41 -1.13 -11.64
C ASP A 41 -9.94 -1.14 -11.21
N TRP A 42 -9.17 -2.06 -11.77
CA TRP A 42 -7.76 -2.24 -11.45
C TRP A 42 -6.88 -1.05 -11.86
N ALA A 43 -7.30 -0.22 -12.83
CA ALA A 43 -6.59 1.00 -13.19
C ALA A 43 -6.72 2.05 -12.06
N LYS A 44 -7.92 2.21 -11.49
CA LYS A 44 -8.13 3.06 -10.33
C LYS A 44 -7.40 2.53 -9.10
N ILE A 45 -7.47 1.22 -8.85
CA ILE A 45 -6.74 0.59 -7.74
C ILE A 45 -5.24 0.86 -7.87
N LYS A 46 -4.67 0.70 -9.07
CA LYS A 46 -3.25 0.98 -9.31
C LYS A 46 -2.90 2.43 -9.00
N ALA A 47 -3.67 3.39 -9.53
CA ALA A 47 -3.45 4.81 -9.27
C ALA A 47 -3.52 5.15 -7.77
N ALA A 48 -4.52 4.62 -7.06
CA ALA A 48 -4.66 4.79 -5.61
C ALA A 48 -3.52 4.10 -4.83
N THR A 49 -3.07 2.92 -5.29
CA THR A 49 -1.94 2.19 -4.69
C THR A 49 -0.64 3.00 -4.82
N LEU A 50 -0.40 3.63 -5.96
CA LEU A 50 0.76 4.50 -6.16
C LEU A 50 0.70 5.74 -5.25
N MET A 51 -0.48 6.34 -5.10
CA MET A 51 -0.70 7.49 -4.21
C MET A 51 -0.41 7.12 -2.75
N ILE A 52 -0.98 6.01 -2.26
CA ILE A 52 -0.81 5.54 -0.87
C ILE A 52 0.64 5.09 -0.65
N GLY A 53 1.21 4.34 -1.59
CA GLY A 53 2.59 3.86 -1.55
C GLY A 53 3.61 5.00 -1.53
N ALA A 54 3.40 6.05 -2.35
CA ALA A 54 4.25 7.24 -2.34
C ALA A 54 4.21 7.99 -1.01
N SER A 55 3.09 7.94 -0.27
CA SER A 55 2.95 8.56 1.05
C SER A 55 3.59 7.75 2.18
N ALA A 56 3.96 6.49 1.95
CA ALA A 56 4.53 5.61 2.97
C ALA A 56 5.83 6.19 3.55
N LYS A 57 6.05 5.99 4.87
CA LYS A 57 7.19 6.59 5.57
C LYS A 57 8.50 5.87 5.33
N SER A 58 8.46 4.53 5.29
CA SER A 58 9.64 3.66 5.33
C SER A 58 9.71 2.67 4.17
N PHE A 59 8.94 2.90 3.12
CA PHE A 59 8.89 2.01 1.97
C PHE A 59 8.94 2.83 0.67
N ASP A 60 9.83 2.46 -0.23
CA ASP A 60 9.93 3.04 -1.56
C ASP A 60 9.15 2.18 -2.55
N TRP A 61 8.01 2.66 -2.99
CA TRP A 61 7.14 1.92 -3.91
C TRP A 61 7.80 1.59 -5.24
N ARG A 62 8.83 2.32 -5.65
CA ARG A 62 9.60 2.05 -6.89
C ARG A 62 10.35 0.72 -6.85
N THR A 63 10.59 0.21 -5.64
CA THR A 63 11.24 -1.09 -5.40
C THR A 63 10.24 -2.21 -5.10
N ALA A 64 8.94 -1.91 -5.10
CA ALA A 64 7.90 -2.90 -4.86
C ALA A 64 7.86 -3.95 -5.96
N SER A 65 7.63 -5.19 -5.57
CA SER A 65 7.57 -6.33 -6.47
C SER A 65 6.53 -7.33 -5.99
N SER A 66 5.88 -8.05 -6.90
CA SER A 66 5.01 -9.17 -6.56
C SER A 66 5.73 -10.27 -5.78
N GLU A 67 7.05 -10.39 -5.92
CA GLU A 67 7.86 -11.33 -5.14
C GLU A 67 7.87 -11.06 -3.64
N ALA A 68 7.58 -9.82 -3.23
CA ALA A 68 7.44 -9.46 -1.83
C ALA A 68 6.15 -10.01 -1.18
N ILE A 69 5.17 -10.46 -1.98
CA ILE A 69 3.91 -11.04 -1.50
C ILE A 69 4.20 -12.37 -0.82
N GLY A 70 3.69 -12.54 0.39
CA GLY A 70 3.81 -13.76 1.19
C GLY A 70 3.72 -13.46 2.68
N CYS A 71 3.70 -14.51 3.48
CA CYS A 71 3.75 -14.41 4.95
C CYS A 71 4.43 -15.63 5.55
N GLU A 72 4.75 -15.57 6.83
CA GLU A 72 5.32 -16.69 7.59
C GLU A 72 4.22 -17.62 8.11
N VAL A 73 4.50 -18.94 8.17
CA VAL A 73 3.56 -19.95 8.70
C VAL A 73 3.16 -19.63 10.14
N GLY A 74 4.11 -19.17 10.95
CA GLY A 74 3.87 -18.79 12.34
C GLY A 74 2.87 -17.63 12.50
N ASP A 75 2.77 -16.75 11.51
CA ASP A 75 1.80 -15.65 11.53
C ASP A 75 0.37 -16.15 11.27
N ILE A 76 0.21 -17.23 10.49
CA ILE A 76 -1.08 -17.89 10.31
C ILE A 76 -1.54 -18.54 11.60
N THR A 77 -0.71 -19.42 12.17
CA THR A 77 -1.10 -20.21 13.34
C THR A 77 -1.31 -19.34 14.59
N GLY A 78 -0.57 -18.25 14.72
CA GLY A 78 -0.66 -17.36 15.85
C GLY A 78 -1.77 -16.31 15.78
N LYS A 79 -2.22 -15.92 14.57
CA LYS A 79 -3.11 -14.77 14.40
C LYS A 79 -4.31 -15.04 13.52
N LEU A 80 -4.12 -15.70 12.37
CA LEU A 80 -5.19 -15.86 11.39
C LEU A 80 -6.15 -17.00 11.74
N THR A 81 -5.64 -18.12 12.28
CA THR A 81 -6.48 -19.27 12.67
C THR A 81 -7.53 -18.92 13.70
N MET A 82 -7.24 -17.97 14.60
CA MET A 82 -8.22 -17.53 15.60
C MET A 82 -9.43 -16.79 15.02
N CYS A 83 -9.32 -16.33 13.78
CA CYS A 83 -10.36 -15.58 13.07
C CYS A 83 -11.10 -16.42 12.02
N LEU A 84 -10.67 -17.66 11.80
CA LEU A 84 -11.21 -18.56 10.79
C LEU A 84 -11.85 -19.78 11.42
N HIS A 85 -12.71 -20.47 10.66
CA HIS A 85 -13.26 -21.76 11.06
C HIS A 85 -12.14 -22.81 11.18
N ASP A 86 -12.17 -23.67 12.19
CA ASP A 86 -11.13 -24.66 12.54
C ASP A 86 -10.64 -25.51 11.36
N ARG A 87 -11.53 -25.81 10.40
CA ARG A 87 -11.22 -26.62 9.21
C ARG A 87 -10.94 -25.81 7.95
N TYR A 88 -10.74 -24.49 8.07
CA TYR A 88 -10.54 -23.65 6.87
C TYR A 88 -9.37 -24.13 6.01
N PHE A 89 -8.28 -24.54 6.64
CA PHE A 89 -7.06 -24.98 5.92
C PHE A 89 -7.09 -26.42 5.45
N ASP A 90 -8.06 -27.25 5.90
CA ASP A 90 -8.15 -28.66 5.51
C ASP A 90 -8.35 -28.83 4.00
N ALA A 91 -9.14 -27.94 3.38
CA ALA A 91 -9.37 -27.91 1.93
C ALA A 91 -8.10 -27.64 1.11
N PHE A 92 -7.05 -27.14 1.75
CA PHE A 92 -5.77 -26.83 1.11
C PHE A 92 -4.66 -27.82 1.46
N GLY A 93 -4.90 -28.75 2.37
CA GLY A 93 -3.86 -29.65 2.90
C GLY A 93 -3.02 -29.01 4.03
N GLY A 94 -3.55 -27.99 4.67
CA GLY A 94 -2.95 -27.31 5.81
C GLY A 94 -2.44 -25.88 5.53
N PRO A 95 -1.99 -25.17 6.58
CA PRO A 95 -1.58 -23.76 6.48
C PRO A 95 -0.41 -23.52 5.51
N ALA A 96 0.59 -24.41 5.47
CA ALA A 96 1.74 -24.25 4.58
C ALA A 96 1.34 -24.36 3.09
N ALA A 97 0.54 -25.36 2.75
CA ALA A 97 0.03 -25.54 1.40
C ALA A 97 -0.90 -24.39 0.97
N TRP A 98 -1.68 -23.84 1.91
CA TRP A 98 -2.48 -22.65 1.69
C TRP A 98 -1.60 -21.44 1.34
N ILE A 99 -0.52 -21.18 2.11
CA ILE A 99 0.41 -20.08 1.82
C ILE A 99 0.98 -20.21 0.42
N GLU A 100 1.51 -21.37 0.09
CA GLU A 100 2.14 -21.63 -1.22
C GLU A 100 1.17 -21.32 -2.37
N LYS A 101 -0.02 -21.92 -2.32
CA LYS A 101 -1.06 -21.74 -3.34
C LYS A 101 -1.51 -20.27 -3.44
N VAL A 102 -1.92 -19.67 -2.31
CA VAL A 102 -2.49 -18.31 -2.29
C VAL A 102 -1.44 -17.27 -2.64
N THR A 103 -0.19 -17.47 -2.22
CA THR A 103 0.92 -16.58 -2.60
C THR A 103 1.15 -16.62 -4.11
N ALA A 104 1.16 -17.81 -4.73
CA ALA A 104 1.34 -17.95 -6.16
C ALA A 104 0.20 -17.26 -6.94
N GLU A 105 -1.05 -17.49 -6.55
CA GLU A 105 -2.22 -16.86 -7.17
C GLU A 105 -2.20 -15.33 -7.03
N CYS A 106 -1.86 -14.81 -5.85
CA CYS A 106 -1.76 -13.38 -5.62
C CYS A 106 -0.60 -12.75 -6.41
N ARG A 107 0.57 -13.39 -6.48
CA ARG A 107 1.72 -12.91 -7.26
C ARG A 107 1.37 -12.79 -8.73
N GLU A 108 0.74 -13.82 -9.30
CA GLU A 108 0.31 -13.83 -10.70
C GLU A 108 -0.70 -12.71 -11.00
N LYS A 109 -1.78 -12.66 -10.23
CA LYS A 109 -2.89 -11.72 -10.46
C LYS A 109 -2.53 -10.27 -10.18
N LEU A 110 -1.68 -10.02 -9.20
CA LEU A 110 -1.30 -8.66 -8.79
C LEU A 110 -0.01 -8.17 -9.43
N ALA A 111 0.72 -8.98 -10.21
CA ALA A 111 1.94 -8.58 -10.92
C ALA A 111 1.79 -7.25 -11.71
N PRO A 112 0.66 -6.98 -12.41
CA PRO A 112 0.49 -5.73 -13.15
C PRO A 112 0.50 -4.46 -12.27
N LEU A 113 0.17 -4.56 -10.96
CA LEU A 113 0.22 -3.41 -10.04
C LEU A 113 1.66 -2.92 -9.80
N PHE A 114 2.64 -3.80 -9.94
CA PHE A 114 4.06 -3.53 -9.68
C PHE A 114 4.84 -3.16 -10.95
N GLN A 115 4.23 -3.30 -12.12
CA GLN A 115 4.82 -2.91 -13.40
C GLN A 115 4.59 -1.40 -13.62
N LEU A 116 5.58 -0.60 -13.23
CA LEU A 116 5.50 0.86 -13.35
C LEU A 116 5.75 1.30 -14.80
N THR A 117 4.85 2.10 -15.35
CA THR A 117 5.09 2.86 -16.58
C THR A 117 6.11 3.97 -16.32
N ALA A 118 6.68 4.55 -17.39
CA ALA A 118 7.58 5.70 -17.29
C ALA A 118 6.91 6.90 -16.59
N GLY A 119 5.63 7.14 -16.86
CA GLY A 119 4.87 8.22 -16.24
C GLY A 119 4.58 7.98 -14.75
N GLU A 120 4.23 6.75 -14.36
CA GLU A 120 4.03 6.38 -12.96
C GLU A 120 5.34 6.49 -12.17
N ARG A 121 6.47 6.09 -12.76
CA ARG A 121 7.79 6.27 -12.16
C ARG A 121 8.13 7.75 -11.99
N ALA A 122 7.89 8.58 -13.02
CA ALA A 122 8.12 10.02 -12.96
C ALA A 122 7.30 10.70 -11.85
N PHE A 123 6.04 10.27 -11.64
CA PHE A 123 5.23 10.72 -10.50
C PHE A 123 5.88 10.36 -9.16
N LEU A 124 6.30 9.10 -8.98
CA LEU A 124 6.95 8.65 -7.74
C LEU A 124 8.25 9.40 -7.47
N ASP A 125 9.08 9.63 -8.52
CA ASP A 125 10.31 10.42 -8.43
C ASP A 125 10.02 11.88 -8.05
N GLY A 126 8.91 12.46 -8.57
CA GLY A 126 8.41 13.76 -8.14
C GLY A 126 8.17 13.83 -6.65
N VAL A 127 7.36 12.92 -6.14
CA VAL A 127 6.98 12.88 -4.73
C VAL A 127 8.17 12.58 -3.82
N LEU A 128 8.95 11.54 -4.14
CA LEU A 128 9.97 10.99 -3.24
C LEU A 128 11.29 11.76 -3.28
N GLU A 129 11.65 12.31 -4.45
CA GLU A 129 12.93 12.99 -4.63
C GLU A 129 12.80 14.50 -4.75
N ARG A 130 11.86 15.00 -5.55
CA ARG A 130 11.73 16.45 -5.79
C ARG A 130 10.83 17.15 -4.76
N GLY A 131 9.96 16.41 -4.07
CA GLY A 131 8.95 16.98 -3.19
C GLY A 131 7.85 17.70 -3.99
N GLU A 132 7.46 17.16 -5.13
CA GLU A 132 6.46 17.68 -6.04
C GLU A 132 5.33 16.68 -6.23
N ILE A 133 4.09 17.18 -6.33
CA ILE A 133 2.93 16.34 -6.63
C ILE A 133 2.45 16.77 -8.02
N ASP A 134 2.77 15.96 -9.03
CA ASP A 134 2.29 16.12 -10.40
C ASP A 134 1.82 14.75 -10.89
N ALA A 135 0.51 14.55 -10.95
CA ALA A 135 -0.08 13.31 -11.41
C ALA A 135 -0.30 13.26 -12.95
N SER A 136 0.05 14.33 -13.67
CA SER A 136 -0.14 14.43 -15.14
C SER A 136 0.54 13.29 -15.90
N PRO A 137 1.78 12.85 -15.56
CA PRO A 137 2.46 11.80 -16.30
C PRO A 137 1.84 10.41 -16.13
N MET A 138 0.98 10.19 -15.12
CA MET A 138 0.39 8.87 -14.84
C MET A 138 -0.61 8.42 -15.92
N GLY A 139 -1.09 9.32 -16.76
CA GLY A 139 -2.12 9.00 -17.77
C GLY A 139 -3.50 8.64 -17.19
N ALA A 140 -3.71 8.89 -15.91
CA ALA A 140 -4.99 8.65 -15.24
C ALA A 140 -6.05 9.71 -15.63
N PRO A 141 -7.36 9.37 -15.53
CA PRO A 141 -8.44 10.34 -15.73
C PRO A 141 -8.30 11.59 -14.85
N GLU A 142 -8.78 12.73 -15.34
CA GLU A 142 -8.66 14.03 -14.64
C GLU A 142 -9.17 13.99 -13.19
N SER A 143 -10.32 13.35 -12.95
CA SER A 143 -10.88 13.20 -11.60
C SER A 143 -9.96 12.44 -10.65
N VAL A 144 -9.26 11.42 -11.15
CA VAL A 144 -8.29 10.63 -10.37
C VAL A 144 -7.04 11.45 -10.10
N ARG A 145 -6.51 12.18 -11.09
CA ARG A 145 -5.36 13.07 -10.93
C ARG A 145 -5.63 14.16 -9.90
N ALA A 146 -6.77 14.84 -10.01
CA ALA A 146 -7.19 15.86 -9.05
C ALA A 146 -7.29 15.31 -7.61
N ALA A 147 -7.81 14.09 -7.43
CA ALA A 147 -7.87 13.43 -6.14
C ALA A 147 -6.47 13.13 -5.57
N ILE A 148 -5.55 12.65 -6.41
CA ILE A 148 -4.15 12.40 -6.02
C ILE A 148 -3.48 13.70 -5.57
N GLU A 149 -3.60 14.78 -6.34
CA GLU A 149 -2.98 16.09 -6.04
C GLU A 149 -3.60 16.76 -4.80
N ALA A 150 -4.87 16.48 -4.52
CA ALA A 150 -5.54 16.94 -3.31
C ALA A 150 -5.18 16.12 -2.06
N CYS A 151 -4.54 14.95 -2.19
CA CYS A 151 -4.31 14.00 -1.10
C CYS A 151 -3.47 14.61 0.05
N PRO A 152 -4.02 14.72 1.28
CA PRO A 152 -3.31 15.33 2.40
C PRO A 152 -2.03 14.58 2.79
N ALA A 153 -2.03 13.24 2.66
CA ALA A 153 -0.87 12.41 2.99
C ALA A 153 0.32 12.68 2.06
N LEU A 154 0.07 12.88 0.75
CA LEU A 154 1.10 13.28 -0.21
C LEU A 154 1.61 14.68 0.07
N ARG A 155 0.72 15.63 0.35
CA ARG A 155 1.11 17.01 0.71
C ARG A 155 2.03 17.03 1.92
N TRP A 156 1.70 16.26 2.94
CA TRP A 156 2.56 16.10 4.11
C TRP A 156 3.90 15.46 3.74
N LYS A 157 3.90 14.41 2.89
CA LYS A 157 5.12 13.73 2.43
C LYS A 157 6.06 14.69 1.72
N VAL A 158 5.56 15.45 0.73
CA VAL A 158 6.41 16.37 -0.06
C VAL A 158 6.94 17.52 0.78
N GLN A 159 6.18 18.03 1.78
CA GLN A 159 6.70 19.00 2.73
C GLN A 159 7.89 18.46 3.51
N ASN A 160 7.83 17.19 3.97
CA ASN A 160 8.95 16.58 4.67
C ASN A 160 10.17 16.35 3.74
N VAL A 161 9.95 15.98 2.47
CA VAL A 161 11.03 15.84 1.49
C VAL A 161 11.72 17.17 1.27
N LYS A 162 10.96 18.25 1.10
CA LYS A 162 11.51 19.63 0.96
C LYS A 162 12.28 20.06 2.20
N ALA A 163 11.71 19.87 3.39
CA ALA A 163 12.36 20.23 4.65
C ALA A 163 13.67 19.44 4.88
N TRP A 164 13.70 18.17 4.51
CA TRP A 164 14.91 17.35 4.61
C TRP A 164 16.00 17.86 3.66
N LYS A 165 15.65 18.23 2.42
CA LYS A 165 16.58 18.78 1.42
C LYS A 165 17.14 20.14 1.78
N SER A 166 16.32 21.02 2.40
CA SER A 166 16.75 22.33 2.87
C SER A 166 17.60 22.29 4.16
N GLY A 167 17.82 21.08 4.73
CA GLY A 167 18.50 20.93 6.00
C GLY A 167 17.65 21.32 7.23
N ASP A 168 16.39 21.63 7.02
CA ASP A 168 15.45 21.94 8.09
C ASP A 168 15.05 20.66 8.84
N LYS A 169 15.28 20.62 10.14
CA LYS A 169 14.92 19.45 10.94
C LYS A 169 13.41 19.27 10.96
N SER A 170 12.94 18.17 10.43
CA SER A 170 11.53 17.80 10.35
C SER A 170 10.78 18.06 11.67
N PRO A 171 9.52 18.55 11.62
CA PRO A 171 8.65 18.75 12.80
C PRO A 171 8.51 17.52 13.70
N ALA A 172 8.58 16.31 13.12
CA ALA A 172 8.51 15.07 13.88
C ALA A 172 9.68 14.88 14.88
N THR A 173 10.84 15.49 14.64
CA THR A 173 12.00 15.42 15.54
C THR A 173 11.88 16.40 16.72
N ARG A 174 11.11 17.49 16.56
CA ARG A 174 10.86 18.48 17.61
C ARG A 174 9.99 17.94 18.74
N THR A 175 8.98 17.13 18.43
CA THR A 175 8.03 16.59 19.43
C THR A 175 8.67 15.52 20.32
N ARG A 176 9.63 14.77 19.79
CA ARG A 176 10.34 13.71 20.56
C ARG A 176 11.36 14.27 21.55
N ARG A 177 11.91 15.48 21.29
CA ARG A 177 12.89 16.12 22.19
C ARG A 177 12.24 16.80 23.39
N ARG A 178 10.99 17.30 23.27
CA ARG A 178 10.26 17.92 24.38
C ARG A 178 9.81 16.94 25.46
N ARG A 179 9.60 15.66 25.12
CA ARG A 179 9.19 14.62 26.11
C ARG A 179 10.33 13.99 26.91
N ARG A 180 11.60 14.39 26.65
CA ARG A 180 12.77 13.87 27.40
C ARG A 180 13.36 14.84 28.43
N HIS A 181 12.72 15.99 28.65
CA HIS A 181 13.27 17.04 29.52
C HIS A 181 12.21 17.66 30.44
N ASP A 182 11.28 16.86 30.94
CA ASP A 182 10.52 17.23 32.15
C ASP A 182 10.94 16.27 33.28
N PRO A 183 11.44 16.85 34.40
CA PRO A 183 11.90 16.07 35.57
C PRO A 183 10.75 15.44 36.36
#